data_d9dbb8fc04420d1346c36e1a4ffe9e9f
#
_entry.id   d9dbb8fc04420d1346c36e1a4ffe9e9f
#
_cell.length_a   1.000
_cell.length_b   1.000
_cell.length_c   1.000
_cell.angle_alpha   90.00
_cell.angle_beta   90.00
_cell.angle_gamma   90.00
#
_symmetry.space_group_name_H-M   'P 1'
#
loop_
_entity.id
_entity.type
_entity.pdbx_description
1 polymer ?
#
loop_
_entity_poly.entity_id
_entity_poly.type
_entity_poly.pdbx_seq_one_letter_code
_entity_poly.pdbx_strand_id
1 'polypeptide(L)'
;MQAQPLAADKAQTRNLSAEQLATLQVSNTGDRPLWLRLDSSGYPLAAPQATGNVLGIERQIFDTRGQQKSLTSLRSGELVLVKLEVTAKRNVPDALVVDLLPAGLELENQNLANSSASLQENGDAVQNLLNQMQQADIQHIEFRDDRFVAAVAINEGQPVTLV
;
A
#
# COMPACT_ATOMS: atom_id res chain seq x y z
N MET A 1 16.36 -29.81 19.75
CA MET A 1 16.92 -29.43 18.44
C MET A 1 18.32 -29.97 18.32
N GLN A 2 18.66 -30.80 17.34
CA GLN A 2 20.04 -31.26 17.16
C GLN A 2 20.82 -30.21 16.39
N ALA A 3 21.93 -29.76 16.95
CA ALA A 3 22.85 -28.89 16.25
C ALA A 3 23.53 -29.69 15.11
N GLN A 4 23.53 -29.10 13.93
CA GLN A 4 24.22 -29.70 12.77
C GLN A 4 25.42 -28.80 12.43
N PRO A 5 26.65 -29.36 12.49
CA PRO A 5 27.83 -28.62 12.12
C PRO A 5 27.83 -28.30 10.63
N LEU A 6 28.25 -27.08 10.27
CA LEU A 6 28.47 -26.64 8.90
C LEU A 6 29.96 -26.79 8.57
N ALA A 7 30.27 -27.30 7.38
CA ALA A 7 31.64 -27.35 6.91
C ALA A 7 32.13 -25.95 6.57
N ALA A 8 33.32 -25.60 7.05
CA ALA A 8 33.86 -24.23 6.95
C ALA A 8 34.38 -23.84 5.55
N ASP A 9 34.48 -24.81 4.62
CA ASP A 9 35.17 -24.66 3.32
C ASP A 9 34.21 -24.53 2.12
N LYS A 10 32.88 -24.72 2.35
CA LYS A 10 31.88 -24.73 1.27
C LYS A 10 30.63 -23.96 1.65
N ALA A 11 30.10 -23.21 0.68
CA ALA A 11 28.77 -22.65 0.81
C ALA A 11 27.72 -23.77 0.90
N GLN A 12 26.84 -23.68 1.88
CA GLN A 12 25.73 -24.62 2.05
C GLN A 12 24.42 -23.88 1.97
N THR A 13 23.49 -24.43 1.22
CA THR A 13 22.11 -23.91 1.12
C THR A 13 21.17 -24.90 1.76
N ARG A 14 20.21 -24.42 2.54
CA ARG A 14 19.17 -25.23 3.17
C ARG A 14 17.81 -24.58 2.98
N ASN A 15 16.82 -25.38 2.61
CA ASN A 15 15.44 -24.97 2.60
C ASN A 15 14.84 -25.26 3.99
N LEU A 16 14.18 -24.27 4.57
CA LEU A 16 13.57 -24.33 5.87
C LEU A 16 12.07 -24.09 5.74
N SER A 17 11.27 -24.79 6.58
CA SER A 17 9.88 -24.43 6.77
C SER A 17 9.76 -23.18 7.66
N ALA A 18 8.57 -22.54 7.67
CA ALA A 18 8.32 -21.39 8.54
C ALA A 18 8.54 -21.72 10.03
N GLU A 19 8.16 -22.94 10.47
CA GLU A 19 8.37 -23.41 11.84
C GLU A 19 9.86 -23.59 12.18
N GLN A 20 10.63 -24.13 11.24
CA GLN A 20 12.08 -24.29 11.39
C GLN A 20 12.78 -22.93 11.41
N LEU A 21 12.31 -21.98 10.58
CA LEU A 21 12.84 -20.62 10.56
C LEU A 21 12.58 -19.88 11.87
N ALA A 22 11.39 -20.01 12.46
CA ALA A 22 11.03 -19.36 13.72
C ALA A 22 11.93 -19.78 14.91
N THR A 23 12.55 -20.97 14.81
CA THR A 23 13.42 -21.52 15.85
C THR A 23 14.88 -21.61 15.43
N LEU A 24 15.24 -21.05 14.26
CA LEU A 24 16.59 -21.09 13.74
C LEU A 24 17.55 -20.34 14.66
N GLN A 25 18.62 -21.01 15.07
CA GLN A 25 19.76 -20.39 15.72
C GLN A 25 21.03 -20.73 14.94
N VAL A 26 21.82 -19.73 14.65
CA VAL A 26 23.09 -19.89 13.98
C VAL A 26 24.18 -19.36 14.91
N SER A 27 25.18 -20.20 15.20
CA SER A 27 26.32 -19.85 16.03
C SER A 27 27.62 -20.09 15.27
N ASN A 28 28.49 -19.10 15.26
CA ASN A 28 29.84 -19.26 14.78
C ASN A 28 30.74 -19.62 15.98
N THR A 29 31.24 -20.84 15.99
CA THR A 29 32.17 -21.33 17.01
C THR A 29 33.61 -21.35 16.56
N GLY A 30 33.86 -20.90 15.31
CA GLY A 30 35.20 -20.79 14.74
C GLY A 30 35.80 -19.39 14.88
N ASP A 31 37.07 -19.27 14.52
CA ASP A 31 37.85 -18.05 14.54
C ASP A 31 37.76 -17.18 13.26
N ARG A 32 37.04 -17.71 12.24
CA ARG A 32 36.84 -17.02 10.96
C ARG A 32 35.42 -16.44 10.86
N PRO A 33 35.24 -15.31 10.18
CA PRO A 33 33.91 -14.75 9.97
C PRO A 33 33.01 -15.71 9.16
N LEU A 34 31.74 -15.78 9.57
CA LEU A 34 30.68 -16.52 8.88
C LEU A 34 29.76 -15.52 8.16
N TRP A 35 29.49 -15.77 6.89
CA TRP A 35 28.51 -15.02 6.13
C TRP A 35 27.23 -15.81 6.03
N LEU A 36 26.12 -15.21 6.47
CA LEU A 36 24.80 -15.79 6.40
C LEU A 36 23.94 -14.96 5.46
N ARG A 37 23.33 -15.62 4.48
CA ARG A 37 22.25 -15.04 3.67
C ARG A 37 20.98 -15.80 3.97
N LEU A 38 19.90 -15.06 4.24
CA LEU A 38 18.56 -15.59 4.46
C LEU A 38 17.62 -14.98 3.42
N ASP A 39 17.03 -15.84 2.60
CA ASP A 39 16.00 -15.45 1.64
C ASP A 39 14.68 -16.09 2.09
N SER A 40 13.61 -15.30 2.17
CA SER A 40 12.28 -15.81 2.47
C SER A 40 11.29 -15.31 1.42
N SER A 41 10.37 -16.18 1.02
CA SER A 41 9.28 -15.86 0.11
C SER A 41 7.99 -16.49 0.62
N GLY A 42 6.88 -15.78 0.49
CA GLY A 42 5.58 -16.25 0.92
C GLY A 42 4.57 -15.13 1.07
N TYR A 43 3.34 -15.52 1.39
CA TYR A 43 2.28 -14.57 1.69
C TYR A 43 2.24 -14.36 3.21
N PRO A 44 2.19 -13.10 3.70
CA PRO A 44 2.05 -12.84 5.12
C PRO A 44 0.69 -13.33 5.63
N LEU A 45 0.68 -13.91 6.83
CA LEU A 45 -0.56 -14.37 7.49
C LEU A 45 -1.41 -13.20 8.03
N ALA A 46 -0.79 -12.07 8.26
CA ALA A 46 -1.44 -10.84 8.70
C ALA A 46 -1.08 -9.70 7.77
N ALA A 47 -1.98 -8.73 7.62
CA ALA A 47 -1.69 -7.51 6.89
C ALA A 47 -0.47 -6.81 7.48
N PRO A 48 0.44 -6.28 6.65
CA PRO A 48 1.57 -5.50 7.14
C PRO A 48 1.08 -4.30 7.94
N GLN A 49 1.75 -4.02 9.06
CA GLN A 49 1.47 -2.83 9.85
C GLN A 49 1.93 -1.58 9.11
N ALA A 50 1.16 -0.50 9.27
CA ALA A 50 1.55 0.79 8.73
C ALA A 50 2.90 1.23 9.34
N THR A 51 3.85 1.59 8.49
CA THR A 51 5.16 2.08 8.89
C THR A 51 5.50 3.35 8.12
N GLY A 52 6.08 4.32 8.79
CA GLY A 52 6.50 5.57 8.17
C GLY A 52 6.97 6.58 9.20
N ASN A 53 8.07 7.26 8.89
CA ASN A 53 8.62 8.29 9.79
C ASN A 53 8.26 9.71 9.32
N VAL A 54 8.17 9.94 8.02
CA VAL A 54 7.96 11.26 7.40
C VAL A 54 6.59 11.35 6.78
N LEU A 55 6.17 10.33 6.02
CA LEU A 55 4.89 10.28 5.34
C LEU A 55 3.91 9.40 6.10
N GLY A 56 2.67 9.83 6.18
CA GLY A 56 1.52 9.05 6.63
C GLY A 56 0.49 8.96 5.50
N ILE A 57 -0.21 7.84 5.42
CA ILE A 57 -1.32 7.65 4.50
C ILE A 57 -2.49 7.01 5.24
N GLU A 58 -3.68 7.55 5.01
CA GLU A 58 -4.94 6.99 5.49
C GLU A 58 -5.85 6.70 4.30
N ARG A 59 -6.46 5.53 4.29
CA ARG A 59 -7.37 5.09 3.24
C ARG A 59 -8.78 4.95 3.80
N GLN A 60 -9.73 5.61 3.15
CA GLN A 60 -11.14 5.55 3.50
C GLN A 60 -11.96 5.20 2.26
N ILE A 61 -13.05 4.46 2.44
CA ILE A 61 -13.94 4.03 1.36
C ILE A 61 -15.32 4.60 1.63
N PHE A 62 -15.91 5.16 0.59
CA PHE A 62 -17.25 5.76 0.64
C PHE A 62 -18.14 5.17 -0.46
N ASP A 63 -19.43 5.10 -0.19
CA ASP A 63 -20.40 4.87 -1.25
C ASP A 63 -20.62 6.16 -2.07
N THR A 64 -21.42 6.05 -3.13
CA THR A 64 -21.76 7.19 -4.00
C THR A 64 -22.60 8.27 -3.31
N ARG A 65 -23.05 8.05 -2.07
CA ARG A 65 -23.74 9.02 -1.23
C ARG A 65 -22.81 9.69 -0.22
N GLY A 66 -21.51 9.36 -0.24
CA GLY A 66 -20.52 9.85 0.70
C GLY A 66 -20.55 9.21 2.08
N GLN A 67 -21.22 8.05 2.23
CA GLN A 67 -21.23 7.30 3.48
C GLN A 67 -20.03 6.34 3.51
N GLN A 68 -19.31 6.35 4.63
CA GLN A 68 -18.15 5.47 4.81
C GLN A 68 -18.56 3.99 4.80
N LYS A 69 -17.83 3.18 4.08
CA LYS A 69 -18.03 1.74 3.91
C LYS A 69 -16.81 0.94 4.32
N SER A 70 -17.05 -0.33 4.66
CA SER A 70 -15.98 -1.32 4.84
C SER A 70 -15.82 -2.17 3.58
N LEU A 71 -14.58 -2.53 3.24
CA LEU A 71 -14.29 -3.48 2.14
C LEU A 71 -15.07 -4.80 2.27
N THR A 72 -15.27 -5.25 3.51
CA THR A 72 -15.99 -6.51 3.79
C THR A 72 -17.50 -6.43 3.55
N SER A 73 -18.06 -5.25 3.35
CA SER A 73 -19.50 -5.02 3.13
C SER A 73 -19.86 -4.74 1.68
N LEU A 74 -18.90 -4.72 0.77
CA LEU A 74 -19.11 -4.44 -0.65
C LEU A 74 -19.79 -5.60 -1.37
N ARG A 75 -20.57 -5.26 -2.38
CA ARG A 75 -21.26 -6.21 -3.27
C ARG A 75 -20.72 -6.08 -4.68
N SER A 76 -20.82 -7.17 -5.46
CA SER A 76 -20.47 -7.15 -6.87
C SER A 76 -21.28 -6.09 -7.62
N GLY A 77 -20.60 -5.28 -8.44
CA GLY A 77 -21.21 -4.19 -9.22
C GLY A 77 -21.46 -2.91 -8.42
N GLU A 78 -21.07 -2.85 -7.15
CA GLU A 78 -21.17 -1.63 -6.34
C GLU A 78 -20.04 -0.67 -6.67
N LEU A 79 -20.37 0.59 -7.01
CA LEU A 79 -19.40 1.66 -7.20
C LEU A 79 -19.05 2.27 -5.84
N VAL A 80 -17.76 2.44 -5.59
CA VAL A 80 -17.23 3.08 -4.38
C VAL A 80 -16.17 4.11 -4.71
N LEU A 81 -16.02 5.08 -3.83
CA LEU A 81 -14.96 6.06 -3.88
C LEU A 81 -13.91 5.72 -2.82
N VAL A 82 -12.66 5.73 -3.21
CA VAL A 82 -11.53 5.56 -2.31
C VAL A 82 -10.85 6.91 -2.10
N LYS A 83 -10.91 7.43 -0.88
CA LYS A 83 -10.18 8.60 -0.45
C LYS A 83 -8.85 8.18 0.14
N LEU A 84 -7.74 8.72 -0.36
CA LEU A 84 -6.43 8.63 0.23
C LEU A 84 -6.07 10.01 0.80
N GLU A 85 -5.81 10.08 2.09
CA GLU A 85 -5.29 11.27 2.74
C GLU A 85 -3.83 11.06 3.09
N VAL A 86 -2.97 11.88 2.47
CA VAL A 86 -1.52 11.77 2.62
C VAL A 86 -1.01 12.96 3.41
N THR A 87 -0.25 12.69 4.45
CA THR A 87 0.33 13.70 5.35
C THR A 87 1.84 13.64 5.33
N ALA A 88 2.50 14.76 5.59
CA ALA A 88 3.94 14.83 5.68
C ALA A 88 4.39 15.65 6.92
N LYS A 89 5.45 15.19 7.60
CA LYS A 89 6.10 15.90 8.72
C LYS A 89 7.17 16.90 8.27
N ARG A 90 7.39 17.03 6.98
CA ARG A 90 8.25 18.02 6.31
C ARG A 90 7.80 18.14 4.86
N ASN A 91 8.25 19.18 4.16
CA ASN A 91 7.95 19.33 2.73
C ASN A 91 8.55 18.17 1.92
N VAL A 92 7.73 17.55 1.07
CA VAL A 92 8.10 16.47 0.16
C VAL A 92 7.61 16.86 -1.23
N PRO A 93 8.48 17.41 -2.09
CA PRO A 93 8.06 17.92 -3.40
C PRO A 93 7.69 16.82 -4.40
N ASP A 94 8.26 15.63 -4.23
CA ASP A 94 8.13 14.51 -5.19
C ASP A 94 7.73 13.23 -4.44
N ALA A 95 6.51 13.18 -3.93
CA ALA A 95 5.96 11.99 -3.30
C ALA A 95 5.24 11.13 -4.34
N LEU A 96 5.51 9.81 -4.35
CA LEU A 96 4.77 8.85 -5.12
C LEU A 96 3.78 8.12 -4.22
N VAL A 97 2.49 8.28 -4.50
CA VAL A 97 1.40 7.57 -3.83
C VAL A 97 0.98 6.40 -4.70
N VAL A 98 0.98 5.20 -4.14
CA VAL A 98 0.55 3.97 -4.83
C VAL A 98 -0.50 3.28 -3.97
N ASP A 99 -1.69 3.11 -4.50
CA ASP A 99 -2.76 2.32 -3.88
C ASP A 99 -2.99 1.05 -4.69
N LEU A 100 -2.67 -0.10 -4.08
CA LEU A 100 -2.88 -1.41 -4.68
C LEU A 100 -4.33 -1.84 -4.47
N LEU A 101 -4.99 -2.25 -5.55
CA LEU A 101 -6.37 -2.71 -5.45
C LEU A 101 -6.42 -4.12 -4.86
N PRO A 102 -7.32 -4.35 -3.88
CA PRO A 102 -7.67 -5.70 -3.48
C PRO A 102 -8.27 -6.49 -4.64
N ALA A 103 -8.04 -7.79 -4.66
CA ALA A 103 -8.66 -8.67 -5.66
C ALA A 103 -10.20 -8.51 -5.67
N GLY A 104 -10.76 -8.33 -6.85
CA GLY A 104 -12.20 -8.13 -7.06
C GLY A 104 -12.64 -6.67 -7.12
N LEU A 105 -11.72 -5.71 -6.96
CA LEU A 105 -11.97 -4.31 -7.30
C LEU A 105 -11.29 -3.96 -8.62
N GLU A 106 -11.94 -3.10 -9.40
CA GLU A 106 -11.44 -2.55 -10.64
C GLU A 106 -11.51 -1.02 -10.57
N LEU A 107 -10.50 -0.35 -11.10
CA LEU A 107 -10.50 1.11 -11.19
C LEU A 107 -11.39 1.55 -12.35
N GLU A 108 -12.33 2.43 -12.04
CA GLU A 108 -13.03 3.17 -13.08
C GLU A 108 -12.18 4.37 -13.53
N ASN A 109 -11.83 4.40 -14.80
CA ASN A 109 -11.03 5.49 -15.34
C ASN A 109 -11.89 6.74 -15.49
N GLN A 110 -11.68 7.72 -14.61
CA GLN A 110 -12.41 8.98 -14.60
C GLN A 110 -12.19 9.86 -15.87
N ASN A 111 -11.17 9.55 -16.67
CA ASN A 111 -10.93 10.24 -17.93
C ASN A 111 -11.86 9.77 -19.07
N LEU A 112 -12.63 8.71 -18.85
CA LEU A 112 -13.65 8.27 -19.81
C LEU A 112 -14.93 9.12 -19.64
N ALA A 113 -15.43 9.68 -20.73
CA ALA A 113 -16.54 10.64 -20.74
C ALA A 113 -17.84 10.14 -20.05
N ASN A 114 -18.01 8.84 -19.89
CA ASN A 114 -19.19 8.24 -19.26
C ASN A 114 -19.06 8.11 -17.73
N SER A 115 -17.83 8.06 -17.18
CA SER A 115 -17.59 7.93 -15.74
C SER A 115 -17.93 9.22 -15.00
N SER A 116 -17.67 10.37 -15.62
CA SER A 116 -17.96 11.69 -15.03
C SER A 116 -19.45 11.96 -14.86
N ALA A 117 -20.31 11.38 -15.68
CA ALA A 117 -21.75 11.60 -15.61
C ALA A 117 -22.36 10.88 -14.40
N SER A 118 -21.91 9.67 -14.07
CA SER A 118 -22.39 8.93 -12.91
C SER A 118 -21.95 9.57 -11.57
N LEU A 119 -20.82 10.26 -11.55
CA LEU A 119 -20.32 10.97 -10.38
C LEU A 119 -20.98 12.34 -10.18
N GLN A 120 -21.44 13.00 -11.24
CA GLN A 120 -22.11 14.32 -11.16
C GLN A 120 -23.53 14.23 -10.59
N GLU A 121 -24.19 13.09 -10.66
CA GLU A 121 -25.51 12.86 -10.05
C GLU A 121 -25.40 12.56 -8.54
N ASN A 122 -24.20 12.37 -8.03
CA ASN A 122 -23.97 12.00 -6.63
C ASN A 122 -23.75 13.23 -5.77
N GLY A 123 -24.56 13.42 -4.80
CA GLY A 123 -24.75 14.54 -3.87
C GLY A 123 -23.52 15.33 -3.40
N ASP A 124 -23.75 16.40 -2.65
CA ASP A 124 -22.76 17.37 -2.18
C ASP A 124 -21.51 16.76 -1.51
N ALA A 125 -21.65 15.59 -0.86
CA ALA A 125 -20.54 14.94 -0.16
C ALA A 125 -19.46 14.44 -1.13
N VAL A 126 -19.83 13.84 -2.26
CA VAL A 126 -18.91 13.37 -3.29
C VAL A 126 -18.23 14.56 -3.98
N GLN A 127 -19.00 15.61 -4.30
CA GLN A 127 -18.46 16.82 -4.89
C GLN A 127 -17.42 17.48 -3.96
N ASN A 128 -17.66 17.49 -2.66
CA ASN A 128 -16.71 18.01 -1.68
C ASN A 128 -15.39 17.22 -1.67
N LEU A 129 -15.44 15.89 -1.79
CA LEU A 129 -14.23 15.06 -1.88
C LEU A 129 -13.44 15.36 -3.17
N LEU A 130 -14.12 15.45 -4.30
CA LEU A 130 -13.50 15.79 -5.59
C LEU A 130 -12.89 17.21 -5.58
N ASN A 131 -13.57 18.17 -4.94
CA ASN A 131 -13.05 19.52 -4.78
C ASN A 131 -11.79 19.56 -3.91
N GLN A 132 -11.69 18.71 -2.87
CA GLN A 132 -10.47 18.59 -2.08
C GLN A 132 -9.30 18.05 -2.91
N MET A 133 -9.56 17.08 -3.79
CA MET A 133 -8.54 16.56 -4.71
C MET A 133 -8.05 17.65 -5.68
N GLN A 134 -8.92 18.51 -6.19
CA GLN A 134 -8.54 19.62 -7.09
C GLN A 134 -7.62 20.65 -6.43
N GLN A 135 -7.58 20.74 -5.11
CA GLN A 135 -6.67 21.63 -4.37
C GLN A 135 -5.28 21.04 -4.16
N ALA A 136 -5.09 19.77 -4.46
CA ALA A 136 -3.81 19.09 -4.34
C ALA A 136 -2.86 19.47 -5.48
N ASP A 137 -1.58 19.64 -5.17
CA ASP A 137 -0.52 19.81 -6.18
C ASP A 137 -0.16 18.45 -6.78
N ILE A 138 -0.97 18.03 -7.75
CA ILE A 138 -0.85 16.75 -8.43
C ILE A 138 -0.08 16.96 -9.74
N GLN A 139 1.09 16.35 -9.82
CA GLN A 139 1.96 16.44 -11.00
C GLN A 139 1.60 15.38 -12.04
N HIS A 140 1.17 14.20 -11.60
CA HIS A 140 0.82 13.09 -12.48
C HIS A 140 -0.16 12.13 -11.80
N ILE A 141 -1.10 11.58 -12.57
CA ILE A 141 -2.00 10.51 -12.15
C ILE A 141 -1.99 9.40 -13.21
N GLU A 142 -1.97 8.16 -12.75
CA GLU A 142 -2.05 6.98 -13.60
C GLU A 142 -3.00 5.96 -12.99
N PHE A 143 -3.93 5.45 -13.82
CA PHE A 143 -4.84 4.35 -13.49
C PHE A 143 -4.36 3.09 -14.21
N ARG A 144 -4.03 2.05 -13.45
CA ARG A 144 -3.66 0.73 -13.98
C ARG A 144 -4.67 -0.30 -13.50
N ASP A 145 -4.67 -1.48 -14.13
CA ASP A 145 -5.63 -2.54 -13.80
C ASP A 145 -5.52 -3.01 -12.33
N ASP A 146 -4.33 -2.89 -11.73
CA ASP A 146 -4.03 -3.39 -10.38
C ASP A 146 -3.76 -2.29 -9.36
N ARG A 147 -3.65 -1.02 -9.78
CA ARG A 147 -3.26 0.09 -8.89
C ARG A 147 -3.61 1.46 -9.39
N PHE A 148 -3.81 2.37 -8.46
CA PHE A 148 -3.78 3.82 -8.68
C PHE A 148 -2.40 4.35 -8.32
N VAL A 149 -1.89 5.30 -9.12
CA VAL A 149 -0.60 5.96 -8.87
C VAL A 149 -0.76 7.47 -9.03
N ALA A 150 -0.24 8.23 -8.07
CA ALA A 150 -0.18 9.69 -8.18
C ALA A 150 1.19 10.21 -7.73
N ALA A 151 1.75 11.15 -8.51
CA ALA A 151 2.90 11.95 -8.10
C ALA A 151 2.40 13.30 -7.59
N VAL A 152 2.74 13.64 -6.35
CA VAL A 152 2.20 14.81 -5.64
C VAL A 152 3.28 15.55 -4.86
N ALA A 153 3.14 16.86 -4.73
CA ALA A 153 3.90 17.63 -3.75
C ALA A 153 3.09 17.75 -2.45
N ILE A 154 3.73 17.50 -1.31
CA ILE A 154 3.11 17.55 0.00
C ILE A 154 3.87 18.53 0.88
N ASN A 155 3.17 19.55 1.36
CA ASN A 155 3.72 20.51 2.31
C ASN A 155 3.53 20.02 3.76
N GLU A 156 4.47 20.39 4.62
CA GLU A 156 4.40 20.08 6.04
C GLU A 156 3.09 20.62 6.65
N GLY A 157 2.36 19.73 7.34
CA GLY A 157 1.10 20.09 8.00
C GLY A 157 -0.09 20.33 7.07
N GLN A 158 0.06 20.14 5.75
CA GLN A 158 -1.02 20.27 4.77
C GLN A 158 -1.31 18.91 4.15
N PRO A 159 -2.40 18.23 4.54
CA PRO A 159 -2.79 16.96 3.94
C PRO A 159 -3.13 17.11 2.46
N VAL A 160 -2.73 16.14 1.66
CA VAL A 160 -3.15 16.00 0.27
C VAL A 160 -4.23 14.93 0.20
N THR A 161 -5.36 15.27 -0.42
CA THR A 161 -6.47 14.33 -0.66
C THR A 161 -6.46 13.88 -2.12
N LEU A 162 -6.50 12.55 -2.32
CA LEU A 162 -6.70 11.89 -3.61
C LEU A 162 -7.98 11.05 -3.54
N VAL A 163 -8.77 11.06 -4.60
CA VAL A 163 -10.04 10.33 -4.68
C VAL A 163 -10.10 9.53 -5.97
#